data_16cc9b5d8949a8995f3017413e1ce387
#
_entry.id   16cc9b5d8949a8995f3017413e1ce387
#
_cell.length_a   1.000
_cell.length_b   1.000
_cell.length_c   1.000
_cell.angle_alpha   90.00
_cell.angle_beta   90.00
_cell.angle_gamma   90.00
#
_symmetry.space_group_name_H-M   'P 1'
#
loop_
_entity.id
_entity.type
_entity.pdbx_description
1 polymer ?
#
loop_
_entity_poly.entity_id
_entity_poly.type
_entity_poly.pdbx_seq_one_letter_code
_entity_poly.pdbx_strand_id
1 'polypeptide(L)'
;EQGEDRVTVENIADRVGIGKGTIYKHFETKNQIYLLLMLRYEEDLASLFQDISESDDKETLAREYFRFRISDPARYQLFDRLENKVIKDHAVPELVDKLHRIREANFEKLNHIVEARIQEGSLEPVPAIYHICSAWALAHGAVALMQSPFYQRLIDDKDDFLDFLIEIGIRMGN
;
A
#
# COMPACT_ATOMS: atom_id res chain seq x y z
N GLU A 1 10.18 18.47 -7.95
CA GLU A 1 10.17 17.16 -7.30
C GLU A 1 11.14 16.24 -8.02
N GLN A 2 12.17 15.79 -7.32
CA GLN A 2 13.17 14.89 -7.88
C GLN A 2 12.63 13.45 -7.76
N GLY A 3 12.62 12.70 -8.87
CA GLY A 3 12.28 11.28 -8.81
C GLY A 3 13.24 10.49 -7.91
N GLU A 4 12.83 9.31 -7.42
CA GLU A 4 13.58 8.46 -6.48
C GLU A 4 14.99 8.09 -6.96
N ASP A 5 15.23 8.07 -8.27
CA ASP A 5 16.54 7.79 -8.85
C ASP A 5 17.56 8.92 -8.60
N ARG A 6 17.07 10.16 -8.40
CA ARG A 6 17.91 11.33 -8.09
C ARG A 6 18.10 11.55 -6.58
N VAL A 7 17.29 10.89 -5.74
CA VAL A 7 17.46 10.98 -4.30
C VAL A 7 18.73 10.22 -3.89
N THR A 8 19.67 10.93 -3.27
CA THR A 8 20.88 10.36 -2.71
C THR A 8 20.81 10.30 -1.19
N VAL A 9 21.70 9.53 -0.56
CA VAL A 9 21.80 9.51 0.92
C VAL A 9 22.20 10.87 1.45
N GLU A 10 22.97 11.66 0.70
CA GLU A 10 23.28 13.05 1.00
C GLU A 10 22.02 13.92 1.07
N ASN A 11 21.15 13.82 0.04
CA ASN A 11 19.90 14.58 0.04
C ASN A 11 19.00 14.23 1.23
N ILE A 12 18.98 12.94 1.63
CA ILE A 12 18.25 12.51 2.83
C ILE A 12 18.88 13.13 4.09
N ALA A 13 20.20 13.05 4.23
CA ALA A 13 20.94 13.58 5.37
C ALA A 13 20.73 15.10 5.54
N ASP A 14 20.85 15.84 4.45
CA ASP A 14 20.64 17.29 4.42
C ASP A 14 19.21 17.66 4.83
N ARG A 15 18.22 16.90 4.33
CA ARG A 15 16.81 17.14 4.62
C ARG A 15 16.45 16.95 6.09
N VAL A 16 17.09 15.97 6.78
CA VAL A 16 16.87 15.70 8.19
C VAL A 16 17.86 16.40 9.11
N GLY A 17 18.82 17.16 8.57
CA GLY A 17 19.78 17.95 9.32
C GLY A 17 20.87 17.13 10.03
N ILE A 18 21.27 15.97 9.47
CA ILE A 18 22.33 15.12 10.03
C ILE A 18 23.44 14.88 9.00
N GLY A 19 24.60 14.47 9.48
CA GLY A 19 25.71 14.12 8.58
C GLY A 19 25.45 12.80 7.84
N LYS A 20 25.86 12.72 6.56
CA LYS A 20 25.82 11.48 5.75
C LYS A 20 26.40 10.27 6.48
N GLY A 21 27.52 10.46 7.19
CA GLY A 21 28.16 9.40 7.99
C GLY A 21 27.27 8.86 9.12
N THR A 22 26.33 9.66 9.62
CA THR A 22 25.36 9.22 10.62
C THR A 22 24.37 8.24 9.99
N ILE A 23 23.90 8.49 8.76
CA ILE A 23 23.02 7.56 8.05
C ILE A 23 23.72 6.23 7.83
N TYR A 24 24.95 6.24 7.32
CA TYR A 24 25.71 5.00 7.05
C TYR A 24 26.15 4.21 8.31
N LYS A 25 26.01 4.77 9.51
CA LYS A 25 26.12 4.00 10.76
C LYS A 25 24.90 3.08 11.01
N HIS A 26 23.76 3.40 10.40
CA HIS A 26 22.49 2.69 10.62
C HIS A 26 22.00 1.92 9.40
N PHE A 27 22.42 2.34 8.18
CA PHE A 27 21.96 1.78 6.93
C PHE A 27 23.15 1.54 6.00
N GLU A 28 23.31 0.34 5.51
CA GLU A 28 24.41 -0.03 4.60
C GLU A 28 24.20 0.56 3.21
N THR A 29 22.95 0.59 2.74
CA THR A 29 22.57 1.05 1.42
C THR A 29 21.32 1.92 1.44
N LYS A 30 21.11 2.69 0.36
CA LYS A 30 19.86 3.42 0.13
C LYS A 30 18.67 2.44 0.00
N ASN A 31 18.86 1.30 -0.61
CA ASN A 31 17.82 0.29 -0.78
C ASN A 31 17.37 -0.31 0.56
N GLN A 32 18.28 -0.43 1.53
CA GLN A 32 17.92 -0.84 2.90
C GLN A 32 16.94 0.16 3.54
N ILE A 33 17.14 1.46 3.33
CA ILE A 33 16.19 2.49 3.82
C ILE A 33 14.81 2.27 3.17
N TYR A 34 14.77 2.05 1.86
CA TYR A 34 13.50 1.80 1.16
C TYR A 34 12.81 0.51 1.62
N LEU A 35 13.57 -0.59 1.82
CA LEU A 35 13.04 -1.84 2.36
C LEU A 35 12.40 -1.64 3.74
N LEU A 36 13.06 -0.89 4.62
CA LEU A 36 12.52 -0.61 5.95
C LEU A 36 11.24 0.25 5.90
N LEU A 37 11.16 1.19 4.96
CA LEU A 37 9.93 1.96 4.74
C LEU A 37 8.79 1.06 4.19
N MET A 38 9.11 0.12 3.30
CA MET A 38 8.13 -0.86 2.78
C MET A 38 7.67 -1.81 3.90
N LEU A 39 8.60 -2.29 4.72
CA LEU A 39 8.27 -3.10 5.89
C LEU A 39 7.33 -2.36 6.84
N ARG A 40 7.63 -1.10 7.14
CA ARG A 40 6.76 -0.28 7.99
C ARG A 40 5.36 -0.12 7.40
N TYR A 41 5.26 0.07 6.08
CA TYR A 41 3.97 0.14 5.40
C TYR A 41 3.16 -1.16 5.54
N GLU A 42 3.82 -2.31 5.38
CA GLU A 42 3.15 -3.61 5.54
C GLU A 42 2.80 -3.91 7.02
N GLU A 43 3.61 -3.44 7.97
CA GLU A 43 3.29 -3.51 9.41
C GLU A 43 2.07 -2.65 9.76
N ASP A 44 1.96 -1.44 9.18
CA ASP A 44 0.79 -0.57 9.33
C ASP A 44 -0.48 -1.24 8.75
N LEU A 45 -0.35 -1.90 7.58
CA LEU A 45 -1.45 -2.66 6.98
C LEU A 45 -1.82 -3.89 7.81
N ALA A 46 -0.85 -4.60 8.38
CA ALA A 46 -1.10 -5.72 9.28
C ALA A 46 -1.87 -5.28 10.52
N SER A 47 -1.53 -4.12 11.09
CA SER A 47 -2.25 -3.54 12.24
C SER A 47 -3.70 -3.23 11.86
N LEU A 48 -3.93 -2.65 10.69
CA LEU A 48 -5.29 -2.41 10.18
C LEU A 48 -6.11 -3.69 10.13
N PHE A 49 -5.55 -4.78 9.60
CA PHE A 49 -6.25 -6.08 9.52
C PHE A 49 -6.46 -6.75 10.88
N GLN A 50 -5.66 -6.41 11.91
CA GLN A 50 -5.88 -6.87 13.27
C GLN A 50 -7.05 -6.13 13.94
N ASP A 51 -7.19 -4.84 13.64
CA ASP A 51 -8.25 -4.00 14.21
C ASP A 51 -9.63 -4.32 13.59
N ILE A 52 -9.65 -4.84 12.35
CA ILE A 52 -10.86 -5.28 11.66
C ILE A 52 -11.18 -6.73 12.07
N SER A 53 -12.32 -6.92 12.71
CA SER A 53 -12.80 -8.25 13.10
C SER A 53 -13.60 -8.92 11.97
N GLU A 54 -13.74 -10.25 12.05
CA GLU A 54 -14.60 -11.00 11.12
C GLU A 54 -16.10 -10.62 11.25
N SER A 55 -16.47 -10.04 12.40
CA SER A 55 -17.84 -9.57 12.67
C SER A 55 -18.12 -8.18 12.11
N ASP A 56 -17.10 -7.42 11.69
CA ASP A 56 -17.31 -6.13 11.06
C ASP A 56 -17.95 -6.31 9.68
N ASP A 57 -18.77 -5.35 9.27
CA ASP A 57 -19.37 -5.43 7.95
C ASP A 57 -18.33 -5.24 6.82
N LYS A 58 -18.71 -5.64 5.60
CA LYS A 58 -17.82 -5.51 4.43
C LYS A 58 -17.52 -4.05 4.08
N GLU A 59 -18.42 -3.12 4.42
CA GLU A 59 -18.22 -1.70 4.17
C GLU A 59 -17.10 -1.16 5.02
N THR A 60 -17.03 -1.55 6.29
CA THR A 60 -15.96 -1.18 7.20
C THR A 60 -14.61 -1.65 6.65
N LEU A 61 -14.50 -2.93 6.28
CA LEU A 61 -13.26 -3.48 5.70
C LEU A 61 -12.85 -2.71 4.43
N ALA A 62 -13.77 -2.55 3.49
CA ALA A 62 -13.48 -1.89 2.22
C ALA A 62 -13.08 -0.42 2.44
N ARG A 63 -13.83 0.30 3.27
CA ARG A 63 -13.58 1.72 3.57
C ARG A 63 -12.22 1.95 4.20
N GLU A 64 -11.87 1.18 5.22
CA GLU A 64 -10.58 1.30 5.90
C GLU A 64 -9.42 0.87 5.00
N TYR A 65 -9.58 -0.20 4.23
CA TYR A 65 -8.58 -0.63 3.25
C TYR A 65 -8.32 0.44 2.17
N PHE A 66 -9.39 0.98 1.57
CA PHE A 66 -9.24 2.03 0.56
C PHE A 66 -8.63 3.30 1.15
N ARG A 67 -9.11 3.76 2.32
CA ARG A 67 -8.53 4.92 2.99
C ARG A 67 -7.05 4.73 3.27
N PHE A 68 -6.65 3.57 3.77
CA PHE A 68 -5.25 3.26 3.99
C PHE A 68 -4.42 3.36 2.70
N ARG A 69 -4.91 2.78 1.59
CA ARG A 69 -4.20 2.77 0.31
C ARG A 69 -4.07 4.15 -0.33
N ILE A 70 -5.08 4.99 -0.19
CA ILE A 70 -5.14 6.29 -0.87
C ILE A 70 -4.76 7.48 0.02
N SER A 71 -4.60 7.29 1.32
CA SER A 71 -4.25 8.37 2.28
C SER A 71 -2.91 9.02 1.96
N ASP A 72 -1.95 8.28 1.41
CA ASP A 72 -0.66 8.79 0.95
C ASP A 72 -0.34 8.28 -0.46
N PRO A 73 -0.91 8.90 -1.51
CA PRO A 73 -0.70 8.49 -2.89
C PRO A 73 0.77 8.51 -3.32
N ALA A 74 1.57 9.42 -2.78
CA ALA A 74 2.99 9.53 -3.11
C ALA A 74 3.78 8.35 -2.54
N ARG A 75 3.50 7.95 -1.29
CA ARG A 75 4.08 6.77 -0.63
C ARG A 75 3.70 5.48 -1.38
N TYR A 76 2.41 5.34 -1.74
CA TYR A 76 1.92 4.19 -2.48
C TYR A 76 2.65 4.02 -3.83
N GLN A 77 2.72 5.07 -4.64
CA GLN A 77 3.43 5.03 -5.93
C GLN A 77 4.93 4.80 -5.79
N LEU A 78 5.55 5.37 -4.74
CA LEU A 78 6.96 5.13 -4.49
C LEU A 78 7.22 3.64 -4.28
N PHE A 79 6.40 2.96 -3.48
CA PHE A 79 6.56 1.54 -3.20
C PHE A 79 6.30 0.67 -4.42
N ASP A 80 5.28 0.97 -5.22
CA ASP A 80 5.00 0.28 -6.47
C ASP A 80 6.21 0.33 -7.44
N ARG A 81 6.83 1.51 -7.59
CA ARG A 81 8.02 1.67 -8.43
C ARG A 81 9.28 1.01 -7.86
N LEU A 82 9.43 1.04 -6.55
CA LEU A 82 10.62 0.50 -5.88
C LEU A 82 10.58 -1.01 -5.73
N GLU A 83 9.41 -1.62 -5.73
CA GLU A 83 9.25 -3.05 -5.46
C GLU A 83 10.20 -3.90 -6.30
N ASN A 84 10.14 -3.75 -7.62
CA ASN A 84 10.99 -4.52 -8.53
C ASN A 84 12.48 -4.22 -8.40
N LYS A 85 12.84 -3.03 -7.92
CA LYS A 85 14.23 -2.59 -7.78
C LYS A 85 14.85 -3.10 -6.48
N VAL A 86 14.09 -3.03 -5.41
CA VAL A 86 14.55 -3.32 -4.05
C VAL A 86 14.54 -4.82 -3.76
N ILE A 87 13.54 -5.55 -4.26
CA ILE A 87 13.45 -7.01 -4.09
C ILE A 87 14.59 -7.74 -4.84
N LYS A 88 15.10 -7.15 -5.91
CA LYS A 88 16.25 -7.69 -6.65
C LYS A 88 17.61 -7.33 -6.04
N ASP A 89 17.62 -6.52 -4.98
CA ASP A 89 18.86 -6.15 -4.29
C ASP A 89 19.26 -7.25 -3.30
N HIS A 90 20.33 -7.96 -3.62
CA HIS A 90 20.86 -9.03 -2.78
C HIS A 90 21.69 -8.54 -1.58
N ALA A 91 21.78 -7.22 -1.36
CA ALA A 91 22.60 -6.67 -0.27
C ALA A 91 21.99 -6.93 1.12
N VAL A 92 20.66 -7.10 1.22
CA VAL A 92 19.94 -7.30 2.49
C VAL A 92 18.85 -8.38 2.39
N PRO A 93 19.21 -9.63 2.09
CA PRO A 93 18.26 -10.70 1.82
C PRO A 93 17.29 -10.94 2.99
N GLU A 94 17.75 -10.81 4.23
CA GLU A 94 16.92 -11.01 5.43
C GLU A 94 15.75 -10.02 5.51
N LEU A 95 15.93 -8.77 5.07
CA LEU A 95 14.86 -7.79 5.03
C LEU A 95 13.87 -8.07 3.89
N VAL A 96 14.37 -8.56 2.76
CA VAL A 96 13.52 -9.01 1.64
C VAL A 96 12.65 -10.18 2.08
N ASP A 97 13.25 -11.18 2.73
CA ASP A 97 12.53 -12.33 3.28
C ASP A 97 11.50 -11.91 4.35
N LYS A 98 11.84 -10.94 5.19
CA LYS A 98 10.90 -10.38 6.17
C LYS A 98 9.72 -9.70 5.47
N LEU A 99 9.99 -8.92 4.41
CA LEU A 99 8.95 -8.26 3.62
C LEU A 99 8.00 -9.26 2.97
N HIS A 100 8.54 -10.34 2.39
CA HIS A 100 7.72 -11.40 1.80
C HIS A 100 6.83 -12.06 2.84
N ARG A 101 7.38 -12.46 3.99
CA ARG A 101 6.60 -13.09 5.07
C ARG A 101 5.45 -12.22 5.58
N ILE A 102 5.68 -10.92 5.78
CA ILE A 102 4.60 -10.04 6.26
C ILE A 102 3.52 -9.83 5.20
N ARG A 103 3.89 -9.75 3.92
CA ARG A 103 2.94 -9.65 2.80
C ARG A 103 2.11 -10.92 2.65
N GLU A 104 2.72 -12.07 2.74
CA GLU A 104 2.02 -13.35 2.72
C GLU A 104 1.01 -13.44 3.88
N ALA A 105 1.42 -13.09 5.10
CA ALA A 105 0.53 -13.08 6.25
C ALA A 105 -0.63 -12.07 6.09
N ASN A 106 -0.37 -10.87 5.57
CA ASN A 106 -1.39 -9.86 5.26
C ASN A 106 -2.39 -10.38 4.21
N PHE A 107 -1.87 -11.03 3.16
CA PHE A 107 -2.69 -11.61 2.12
C PHE A 107 -3.56 -12.76 2.65
N GLU A 108 -2.99 -13.69 3.43
CA GLU A 108 -3.72 -14.81 4.04
C GLU A 108 -4.84 -14.30 4.95
N LYS A 109 -4.56 -13.28 5.78
CA LYS A 109 -5.58 -12.67 6.65
C LYS A 109 -6.72 -12.07 5.83
N LEU A 110 -6.39 -11.28 4.80
CA LEU A 110 -7.41 -10.68 3.92
C LEU A 110 -8.21 -11.75 3.16
N ASN A 111 -7.52 -12.77 2.63
CA ASN A 111 -8.18 -13.88 1.93
C ASN A 111 -9.17 -14.59 2.83
N HIS A 112 -8.81 -14.86 4.09
CA HIS A 112 -9.69 -15.51 5.06
C HIS A 112 -10.95 -14.67 5.33
N ILE A 113 -10.79 -13.34 5.51
CA ILE A 113 -11.93 -12.44 5.70
C ILE A 113 -12.85 -12.46 4.48
N VAL A 114 -12.30 -12.37 3.28
CA VAL A 114 -13.08 -12.38 2.03
C VAL A 114 -13.80 -13.72 1.83
N GLU A 115 -13.15 -14.85 2.09
CA GLU A 115 -13.77 -16.17 2.01
C GLU A 115 -14.96 -16.32 2.97
N ALA A 116 -14.81 -15.83 4.22
CA ALA A 116 -15.93 -15.81 5.17
C ALA A 116 -17.12 -15.01 4.64
N ARG A 117 -16.88 -13.84 4.02
CA ARG A 117 -17.95 -13.01 3.41
C ARG A 117 -18.63 -13.69 2.22
N ILE A 118 -17.90 -14.44 1.41
CA ILE A 118 -18.47 -15.23 0.32
C ILE A 118 -19.38 -16.32 0.90
N GLN A 119 -18.92 -17.02 1.96
CA GLN A 119 -19.73 -18.07 2.61
C GLN A 119 -20.99 -17.54 3.27
N GLU A 120 -20.96 -16.34 3.83
CA GLU A 120 -22.13 -15.65 4.39
C GLU A 120 -23.09 -15.09 3.33
N GLY A 121 -22.70 -15.13 2.04
CA GLY A 121 -23.49 -14.56 0.96
C GLY A 121 -23.45 -13.03 0.87
N SER A 122 -22.49 -12.39 1.54
CA SER A 122 -22.27 -10.93 1.50
C SER A 122 -21.43 -10.50 0.30
N LEU A 123 -20.77 -11.44 -0.39
CA LEU A 123 -20.00 -11.22 -1.61
C LEU A 123 -20.40 -12.28 -2.65
N GLU A 124 -20.23 -11.95 -3.93
CA GLU A 124 -20.44 -12.89 -5.02
C GLU A 124 -19.59 -14.17 -4.85
N PRO A 125 -20.14 -15.37 -5.22
CA PRO A 125 -19.44 -16.64 -5.08
C PRO A 125 -18.42 -16.87 -6.20
N VAL A 126 -17.41 -16.02 -6.26
CA VAL A 126 -16.23 -16.13 -7.11
C VAL A 126 -14.98 -16.37 -6.26
N PRO A 127 -13.84 -16.80 -6.82
CA PRO A 127 -12.61 -16.95 -6.05
C PRO A 127 -12.25 -15.66 -5.28
N ALA A 128 -11.93 -15.78 -3.99
CA ALA A 128 -11.63 -14.64 -3.12
C ALA A 128 -10.57 -13.70 -3.70
N ILE A 129 -9.59 -14.26 -4.42
CA ILE A 129 -8.54 -13.49 -5.11
C ILE A 129 -9.12 -12.50 -6.13
N TYR A 130 -10.29 -12.76 -6.74
CA TYR A 130 -10.90 -11.83 -7.69
C TYR A 130 -11.39 -10.57 -6.98
N HIS A 131 -12.02 -10.71 -5.81
CA HIS A 131 -12.43 -9.58 -4.98
C HIS A 131 -11.20 -8.77 -4.53
N ILE A 132 -10.16 -9.45 -4.04
CA ILE A 132 -8.92 -8.82 -3.55
C ILE A 132 -8.22 -8.05 -4.67
N CYS A 133 -8.04 -8.67 -5.84
CA CYS A 133 -7.39 -8.02 -6.98
C CYS A 133 -8.23 -6.88 -7.55
N SER A 134 -9.57 -6.98 -7.54
CA SER A 134 -10.45 -5.90 -7.99
C SER A 134 -10.35 -4.68 -7.08
N ALA A 135 -10.38 -4.88 -5.76
CA ALA A 135 -10.18 -3.81 -4.79
C ALA A 135 -8.79 -3.18 -4.94
N TRP A 136 -7.75 -3.99 -5.11
CA TRP A 136 -6.40 -3.50 -5.34
C TRP A 136 -6.29 -2.68 -6.63
N ALA A 137 -6.86 -3.16 -7.73
CA ALA A 137 -6.86 -2.47 -9.01
C ALA A 137 -7.58 -1.12 -8.94
N LEU A 138 -8.71 -1.06 -8.21
CA LEU A 138 -9.45 0.19 -7.99
C LEU A 138 -8.62 1.20 -7.19
N ALA A 139 -7.99 0.77 -6.08
CA ALA A 139 -7.13 1.62 -5.27
C ALA A 139 -5.92 2.12 -6.07
N HIS A 140 -5.29 1.24 -6.85
CA HIS A 140 -4.16 1.58 -7.71
C HIS A 140 -4.55 2.59 -8.78
N GLY A 141 -5.68 2.38 -9.45
CA GLY A 141 -6.24 3.32 -10.43
C GLY A 141 -6.55 4.69 -9.82
N ALA A 142 -7.16 4.73 -8.63
CA ALA A 142 -7.44 5.97 -7.90
C ALA A 142 -6.16 6.77 -7.63
N VAL A 143 -5.13 6.12 -7.09
CA VAL A 143 -3.83 6.75 -6.82
C VAL A 143 -3.18 7.27 -8.10
N ALA A 144 -3.24 6.50 -9.20
CA ALA A 144 -2.69 6.92 -10.49
C ALA A 144 -3.40 8.15 -11.04
N LEU A 145 -4.74 8.21 -10.96
CA LEU A 145 -5.54 9.36 -11.39
C LEU A 145 -5.22 10.60 -10.54
N MET A 146 -5.17 10.45 -9.22
CA MET A 146 -4.86 11.55 -8.30
C MET A 146 -3.46 12.14 -8.50
N GLN A 147 -2.52 11.37 -9.03
CA GLN A 147 -1.16 11.82 -9.32
C GLN A 147 -0.99 12.36 -10.73
N SER A 148 -1.95 12.13 -11.63
CA SER A 148 -1.89 12.59 -13.01
C SER A 148 -2.21 14.10 -13.10
N PRO A 149 -1.29 14.94 -13.63
CA PRO A 149 -1.54 16.36 -13.80
C PRO A 149 -2.75 16.66 -14.72
N PHE A 150 -3.08 15.73 -15.62
CA PHE A 150 -4.23 15.85 -16.50
C PHE A 150 -5.54 15.67 -15.72
N TYR A 151 -5.69 14.57 -14.98
CA TYR A 151 -6.92 14.25 -14.25
C TYR A 151 -7.14 15.14 -13.03
N GLN A 152 -6.07 15.60 -12.36
CA GLN A 152 -6.15 16.55 -11.24
C GLN A 152 -6.90 17.86 -11.60
N ARG A 153 -6.93 18.23 -12.87
CA ARG A 153 -7.66 19.43 -13.36
C ARG A 153 -9.12 19.15 -13.66
N LEU A 154 -9.50 17.87 -13.75
CA LEU A 154 -10.86 17.42 -14.06
C LEU A 154 -11.63 16.99 -12.81
N ILE A 155 -10.93 16.76 -11.71
CA ILE A 155 -11.49 16.37 -10.42
C ILE A 155 -11.46 17.60 -9.53
N ASP A 156 -12.61 18.27 -9.42
CA ASP A 156 -12.74 19.51 -8.64
C ASP A 156 -12.61 19.25 -7.14
N ASP A 157 -13.28 18.22 -6.62
CA ASP A 157 -13.19 17.76 -5.23
C ASP A 157 -12.60 16.35 -5.17
N LYS A 158 -11.41 16.26 -4.60
CA LYS A 158 -10.68 14.99 -4.49
C LYS A 158 -11.26 14.08 -3.41
N ASP A 159 -11.74 14.66 -2.33
CA ASP A 159 -12.28 13.91 -1.19
C ASP A 159 -13.62 13.30 -1.59
N ASP A 160 -14.49 14.07 -2.25
CA ASP A 160 -15.76 13.57 -2.80
C ASP A 160 -15.53 12.46 -3.85
N PHE A 161 -14.54 12.66 -4.72
CA PHE A 161 -14.16 11.62 -5.69
C PHE A 161 -13.66 10.33 -5.02
N LEU A 162 -12.89 10.44 -3.96
CA LEU A 162 -12.40 9.28 -3.21
C LEU A 162 -13.53 8.57 -2.48
N ASP A 163 -14.44 9.31 -1.85
CA ASP A 163 -15.62 8.72 -1.22
C ASP A 163 -16.50 8.01 -2.25
N PHE A 164 -16.69 8.60 -3.43
CA PHE A 164 -17.38 7.93 -4.54
C PHE A 164 -16.69 6.62 -4.97
N LEU A 165 -15.35 6.61 -5.08
CA LEU A 165 -14.62 5.39 -5.43
C LEU A 165 -14.71 4.30 -4.34
N ILE A 166 -14.72 4.69 -3.06
CA ILE A 166 -14.94 3.78 -1.95
C ILE A 166 -16.32 3.12 -2.09
N GLU A 167 -17.36 3.91 -2.36
CA GLU A 167 -18.73 3.39 -2.59
C GLU A 167 -18.80 2.43 -3.79
N ILE A 168 -18.07 2.73 -4.87
CA ILE A 168 -17.93 1.79 -6.00
C ILE A 168 -17.26 0.49 -5.55
N GLY A 169 -16.16 0.58 -4.79
CA GLY A 169 -15.45 -0.59 -4.26
C GLY A 169 -16.34 -1.48 -3.39
N ILE A 170 -17.19 -0.88 -2.55
CA ILE A 170 -18.15 -1.59 -1.72
C ILE A 170 -19.18 -2.35 -2.55
N ARG A 171 -19.65 -1.75 -3.65
CA ARG A 171 -20.65 -2.36 -4.56
C ARG A 171 -20.09 -3.44 -5.46
N MET A 172 -18.79 -3.41 -5.75
CA MET A 172 -18.15 -4.35 -6.68
C MET A 172 -18.17 -5.82 -6.26
N GLY A 173 -18.68 -6.17 -5.12
CA GLY A 173 -18.77 -7.55 -4.68
C GLY A 173 -20.19 -8.05 -4.46
N ASN A 174 -21.19 -7.28 -4.88
CA ASN A 174 -22.61 -7.62 -4.69
C ASN A 174 -23.20 -8.22 -5.93
#